data_45c0cc00cde6b26ba697ccb297cb09be
#
_entry.id   45c0cc00cde6b26ba697ccb297cb09be
#
_cell.length_a   1.000
_cell.length_b   1.000
_cell.length_c   1.000
_cell.angle_alpha   90.00
_cell.angle_beta   90.00
_cell.angle_gamma   90.00
#
_symmetry.space_group_name_H-M   'P 1'
#
loop_
_entity.id
_entity.type
_entity.pdbx_description
1 polymer ?
#
loop_
_entity_poly.entity_id
_entity_poly.type
_entity_poly.pdbx_seq_one_letter_code
_entity_poly.pdbx_strand_id
1 'polypeptide(L)'
;MKVLLVGNGGREHAIARALVRTSTPEYPVSLVVQAGNPALEQLGRSLTMDPLDPKDVVRRATSEKVDLVVVGPEAPLVAGVADAVLDYGIPVFGPTKDAARLEASKSFAKQVMADAGVATARAFTCTTMDQVEAAFDEL
;
A
#
# COMPACT_ATOMS: atom_id res chain seq x y z
N MET A 1 -9.45 8.78 -16.98
CA MET A 1 -8.50 7.86 -16.31
C MET A 1 -9.31 6.93 -15.41
N LYS A 2 -9.14 5.62 -15.58
CA LYS A 2 -9.78 4.60 -14.73
C LYS A 2 -8.78 4.08 -13.70
N VAL A 3 -9.09 4.20 -12.43
CA VAL A 3 -8.17 3.85 -11.32
C VAL A 3 -8.70 2.67 -10.54
N LEU A 4 -7.89 1.63 -10.32
CA LEU A 4 -8.15 0.58 -9.34
C LEU A 4 -7.54 0.98 -8.00
N LEU A 5 -8.35 1.04 -6.97
CA LEU A 5 -7.91 1.28 -5.60
C LEU A 5 -7.91 -0.04 -4.81
N VAL A 6 -6.72 -0.48 -4.42
CA VAL A 6 -6.48 -1.68 -3.61
C VAL A 6 -6.45 -1.29 -2.14
N GLY A 7 -7.23 -2.01 -1.33
CA GLY A 7 -7.50 -1.71 0.07
C GLY A 7 -8.89 -1.14 0.27
N ASN A 8 -9.44 -1.28 1.47
CA ASN A 8 -10.81 -0.90 1.80
C ASN A 8 -10.95 -0.21 3.17
N GLY A 9 -9.86 0.35 3.68
CA GLY A 9 -9.84 1.09 4.94
C GLY A 9 -10.22 2.57 4.80
N GLY A 10 -10.07 3.30 5.92
CA GLY A 10 -10.34 4.74 5.96
C GLY A 10 -9.37 5.58 5.12
N ARG A 11 -8.10 5.13 5.01
CA ARG A 11 -7.09 5.76 4.14
C ARG A 11 -7.54 5.70 2.68
N GLU A 12 -7.95 4.53 2.21
CA GLU A 12 -8.41 4.32 0.84
C GLU A 12 -9.70 5.11 0.56
N HIS A 13 -10.60 5.21 1.52
CA HIS A 13 -11.77 6.06 1.38
C HIS A 13 -11.38 7.55 1.21
N ALA A 14 -10.41 8.04 1.96
CA ALA A 14 -9.92 9.41 1.81
C ALA A 14 -9.26 9.65 0.45
N ILE A 15 -8.46 8.68 -0.04
CA ILE A 15 -7.84 8.72 -1.37
C ILE A 15 -8.93 8.73 -2.45
N ALA A 16 -9.93 7.84 -2.38
CA ALA A 16 -11.03 7.78 -3.33
C ALA A 16 -11.81 9.10 -3.40
N ARG A 17 -12.13 9.69 -2.25
CA ARG A 17 -12.78 11.01 -2.18
C ARG A 17 -11.95 12.11 -2.84
N ALA A 18 -10.64 12.10 -2.62
CA ALA A 18 -9.74 13.07 -3.25
C ALA A 18 -9.74 12.91 -4.77
N LEU A 19 -9.62 11.69 -5.28
CA LEU A 19 -9.64 11.39 -6.72
C LEU A 19 -10.95 11.81 -7.37
N VAL A 20 -12.11 11.50 -6.76
CA VAL A 20 -13.43 11.92 -7.28
C VAL A 20 -13.56 13.43 -7.26
N ARG A 21 -13.11 14.10 -6.19
CA ARG A 21 -13.20 15.57 -6.08
C ARG A 21 -12.36 16.31 -7.09
N THR A 22 -11.24 15.73 -7.52
CA THR A 22 -10.33 16.31 -8.51
C THR A 22 -10.69 15.96 -9.96
N SER A 23 -11.71 15.12 -10.16
CA SER A 23 -12.23 14.78 -11.48
C SER A 23 -12.90 16.00 -12.14
N THR A 24 -12.54 16.27 -13.39
CA THR A 24 -13.11 17.34 -14.20
C THR A 24 -13.61 16.77 -15.53
N PRO A 25 -14.45 17.50 -16.29
CA PRO A 25 -14.85 17.06 -17.63
C PRO A 25 -13.67 16.85 -18.59
N GLU A 26 -12.58 17.60 -18.42
CA GLU A 26 -11.35 17.48 -19.23
C GLU A 26 -10.49 16.29 -18.79
N TYR A 27 -10.50 15.99 -17.49
CA TYR A 27 -9.74 14.91 -16.87
C TYR A 27 -10.64 14.03 -16.00
N PRO A 28 -11.59 13.29 -16.63
CA PRO A 28 -12.53 12.47 -15.87
C PRO A 28 -11.82 11.30 -15.18
N VAL A 29 -12.14 11.08 -13.91
CA VAL A 29 -11.66 9.95 -13.12
C VAL A 29 -12.84 9.03 -12.81
N SER A 30 -12.68 7.73 -13.08
CA SER A 30 -13.59 6.68 -12.65
C SER A 30 -12.85 5.69 -11.75
N LEU A 31 -13.53 5.23 -10.70
CA LEU A 31 -12.93 4.34 -9.72
C LEU A 31 -13.47 2.92 -9.83
N VAL A 32 -12.58 1.97 -9.70
CA VAL A 32 -12.85 0.59 -9.30
C VAL A 32 -12.28 0.42 -7.90
N VAL A 33 -13.08 -0.01 -6.94
CA VAL A 33 -12.71 -0.08 -5.53
C VAL A 33 -12.82 -1.50 -5.01
N GLN A 34 -11.96 -1.86 -4.07
CA GLN A 34 -12.07 -3.14 -3.39
C GLN A 34 -13.36 -3.18 -2.55
N ALA A 35 -14.11 -4.28 -2.67
CA ALA A 35 -15.32 -4.51 -1.90
C ALA A 35 -15.05 -4.63 -0.39
N GLY A 36 -16.07 -4.38 0.42
CA GLY A 36 -16.04 -4.54 1.87
C GLY A 36 -16.09 -3.23 2.67
N ASN A 37 -16.19 -2.08 2.00
CA ASN A 37 -16.41 -0.80 2.66
C ASN A 37 -17.57 -0.05 1.96
N PRO A 38 -18.77 0.01 2.55
CA PRO A 38 -19.94 0.63 1.92
C PRO A 38 -19.74 2.10 1.53
N ALA A 39 -18.96 2.86 2.29
CA ALA A 39 -18.68 4.27 1.96
C ALA A 39 -17.76 4.40 0.74
N LEU A 40 -16.81 3.46 0.59
CA LEU A 40 -15.93 3.40 -0.57
C LEU A 40 -16.70 2.97 -1.83
N GLU A 41 -17.61 2.00 -1.70
CA GLU A 41 -18.42 1.47 -2.78
C GLU A 41 -19.40 2.49 -3.37
N GLN A 42 -19.74 3.56 -2.64
CA GLN A 42 -20.51 4.68 -3.16
C GLN A 42 -19.70 5.60 -4.10
N LEU A 43 -18.37 5.51 -4.08
CA LEU A 43 -17.47 6.36 -4.86
C LEU A 43 -17.00 5.71 -6.16
N GLY A 44 -17.20 4.42 -6.32
CA GLY A 44 -16.76 3.69 -7.50
C GLY A 44 -17.39 2.31 -7.64
N ARG A 45 -17.11 1.65 -8.76
CA ARG A 45 -17.56 0.28 -8.98
C ARG A 45 -16.85 -0.67 -8.01
N SER A 46 -17.61 -1.37 -7.19
CA SER A 46 -17.10 -2.36 -6.25
C SER A 46 -16.67 -3.66 -6.95
N LEU A 47 -15.54 -4.20 -6.52
CA LEU A 47 -14.94 -5.42 -7.05
C LEU A 47 -14.35 -6.28 -5.92
N THR A 48 -14.75 -7.55 -5.89
CA THR A 48 -14.13 -8.52 -4.98
C THR A 48 -12.80 -8.99 -5.52
N MET A 49 -11.75 -8.89 -4.70
CA MET A 49 -10.40 -9.38 -5.01
C MET A 49 -9.66 -9.78 -3.73
N ASP A 50 -8.65 -10.62 -3.87
CA ASP A 50 -7.68 -10.84 -2.81
C ASP A 50 -6.54 -9.82 -2.96
N PRO A 51 -6.43 -8.82 -2.07
CA PRO A 51 -5.39 -7.80 -2.16
C PRO A 51 -3.99 -8.34 -1.86
N LEU A 52 -3.87 -9.54 -1.28
CA LEU A 52 -2.59 -10.17 -0.96
C LEU A 52 -2.13 -11.15 -2.05
N ASP A 53 -2.96 -11.41 -3.06
CA ASP A 53 -2.56 -12.17 -4.24
C ASP A 53 -2.24 -11.22 -5.41
N PRO A 54 -0.94 -11.00 -5.73
CA PRO A 54 -0.52 -10.16 -6.84
C PRO A 54 -1.14 -10.56 -8.18
N LYS A 55 -1.35 -11.86 -8.41
CA LYS A 55 -1.94 -12.38 -9.65
C LYS A 55 -3.42 -12.03 -9.75
N ASP A 56 -4.16 -12.09 -8.64
CA ASP A 56 -5.57 -11.70 -8.63
C ASP A 56 -5.70 -10.19 -8.90
N VAL A 57 -4.87 -9.36 -8.27
CA VAL A 57 -4.88 -7.91 -8.50
C VAL A 57 -4.58 -7.57 -9.96
N VAL A 58 -3.53 -8.17 -10.55
CA VAL A 58 -3.20 -7.99 -11.99
C VAL A 58 -4.36 -8.42 -12.89
N ARG A 59 -4.95 -9.59 -12.62
CA ARG A 59 -6.10 -10.09 -13.37
C ARG A 59 -7.28 -9.13 -13.32
N ARG A 60 -7.59 -8.57 -12.15
CA ARG A 60 -8.67 -7.60 -11.96
C ARG A 60 -8.37 -6.27 -12.67
N ALA A 61 -7.15 -5.75 -12.48
CA ALA A 61 -6.72 -4.53 -13.15
C ALA A 61 -6.85 -4.64 -14.67
N THR A 62 -6.41 -5.78 -15.24
CA THR A 62 -6.48 -6.05 -16.67
C THR A 62 -7.92 -6.20 -17.15
N SER A 63 -8.76 -6.99 -16.45
CA SER A 63 -10.16 -7.22 -16.85
C SER A 63 -10.98 -5.92 -16.82
N GLU A 64 -10.67 -5.03 -15.89
CA GLU A 64 -11.29 -3.71 -15.77
C GLU A 64 -10.67 -2.67 -16.72
N LYS A 65 -9.57 -2.98 -17.38
CA LYS A 65 -8.82 -2.07 -18.27
C LYS A 65 -8.50 -0.75 -17.55
N VAL A 66 -7.89 -0.86 -16.36
CA VAL A 66 -7.53 0.34 -15.60
C VAL A 66 -6.26 0.98 -16.15
N ASP A 67 -6.19 2.30 -16.01
CA ASP A 67 -5.02 3.09 -16.44
C ASP A 67 -3.99 3.22 -15.32
N LEU A 68 -4.40 3.02 -14.06
CA LEU A 68 -3.57 3.17 -12.86
C LEU A 68 -4.08 2.26 -11.75
N VAL A 69 -3.15 1.65 -11.02
CA VAL A 69 -3.45 0.99 -9.73
C VAL A 69 -2.89 1.84 -8.60
N VAL A 70 -3.71 2.09 -7.57
CA VAL A 70 -3.29 2.74 -6.32
C VAL A 70 -3.39 1.72 -5.20
N VAL A 71 -2.29 1.49 -4.49
CA VAL A 71 -2.24 0.55 -3.36
C VAL A 71 -2.13 1.34 -2.06
N GLY A 72 -3.17 1.30 -1.25
CA GLY A 72 -3.24 2.05 0.00
C GLY A 72 -2.54 1.38 1.19
N PRO A 73 -2.80 0.07 1.47
CA PRO A 73 -2.22 -0.60 2.63
C PRO A 73 -0.83 -1.18 2.33
N GLU A 74 -0.03 -1.36 3.38
CA GLU A 74 1.33 -1.91 3.29
C GLU A 74 1.36 -3.41 2.96
N ALA A 75 0.41 -4.18 3.45
CA ALA A 75 0.43 -5.64 3.30
C ALA A 75 0.42 -6.12 1.83
N PRO A 76 -0.41 -5.59 0.92
CA PRO A 76 -0.33 -5.87 -0.51
C PRO A 76 1.01 -5.48 -1.14
N LEU A 77 1.62 -4.38 -0.69
CA LEU A 77 2.93 -3.93 -1.19
C LEU A 77 4.03 -4.93 -0.80
N VAL A 78 4.03 -5.38 0.45
CA VAL A 78 4.94 -6.43 0.94
C VAL A 78 4.70 -7.77 0.24
N ALA A 79 3.46 -8.07 -0.14
CA ALA A 79 3.14 -9.25 -0.95
C ALA A 79 3.68 -9.14 -2.40
N GLY A 80 4.05 -7.94 -2.87
CA GLY A 80 4.62 -7.70 -4.20
C GLY A 80 3.58 -7.30 -5.26
N VAL A 81 2.45 -6.76 -4.84
CA VAL A 81 1.38 -6.32 -5.76
C VAL A 81 1.88 -5.23 -6.70
N ALA A 82 2.63 -4.24 -6.19
CA ALA A 82 3.13 -3.15 -7.02
C ALA A 82 4.10 -3.68 -8.09
N ASP A 83 4.99 -4.58 -7.72
CA ASP A 83 5.95 -5.20 -8.65
C ASP A 83 5.21 -5.96 -9.77
N ALA A 84 4.27 -6.82 -9.41
CA ALA A 84 3.50 -7.60 -10.38
C ALA A 84 2.67 -6.73 -11.34
N VAL A 85 2.08 -5.64 -10.84
CA VAL A 85 1.31 -4.70 -11.67
C VAL A 85 2.22 -3.95 -12.64
N LEU A 86 3.40 -3.51 -12.17
CA LEU A 86 4.41 -2.83 -13.00
C LEU A 86 4.96 -3.77 -14.08
N ASP A 87 5.27 -5.03 -13.72
CA ASP A 87 5.76 -6.05 -14.66
C ASP A 87 4.74 -6.34 -15.77
N TYR A 88 3.46 -6.15 -15.47
CA TYR A 88 2.38 -6.29 -16.47
C TYR A 88 2.18 -5.03 -17.32
N GLY A 89 2.96 -3.98 -17.08
CA GLY A 89 2.93 -2.73 -17.84
C GLY A 89 1.81 -1.77 -17.43
N ILE A 90 1.19 -1.96 -16.26
CA ILE A 90 0.18 -1.04 -15.71
C ILE A 90 0.87 -0.11 -14.72
N PRO A 91 0.72 1.22 -14.86
CA PRO A 91 1.22 2.18 -13.86
C PRO A 91 0.67 1.89 -12.46
N VAL A 92 1.52 2.03 -11.44
CA VAL A 92 1.11 1.84 -10.05
C VAL A 92 1.58 3.00 -9.17
N PHE A 93 0.73 3.44 -8.26
CA PHE A 93 1.09 4.31 -7.15
C PHE A 93 1.21 3.46 -5.88
N GLY A 94 2.45 3.25 -5.46
CA GLY A 94 2.84 2.44 -4.30
C GLY A 94 4.30 2.00 -4.46
N PRO A 95 5.04 1.83 -3.35
CA PRO A 95 6.42 1.35 -3.38
C PRO A 95 6.49 -0.11 -3.85
N THR A 96 7.64 -0.48 -4.39
CA THR A 96 7.97 -1.89 -4.66
C THR A 96 8.05 -2.69 -3.35
N LYS A 97 8.00 -4.01 -3.48
CA LYS A 97 8.13 -4.94 -2.33
C LYS A 97 9.35 -4.64 -1.47
N ASP A 98 10.50 -4.40 -2.08
CA ASP A 98 11.73 -4.09 -1.35
C ASP A 98 11.66 -2.75 -0.62
N ALA A 99 11.10 -1.72 -1.24
CA ALA A 99 10.91 -0.43 -0.60
C ALA A 99 9.85 -0.47 0.52
N ALA A 100 8.79 -1.29 0.36
CA ALA A 100 7.75 -1.49 1.37
C ALA A 100 8.29 -2.08 2.68
N ARG A 101 9.46 -2.74 2.67
CA ARG A 101 10.14 -3.25 3.87
C ARG A 101 10.44 -2.16 4.90
N LEU A 102 10.62 -0.91 4.47
CA LEU A 102 10.84 0.21 5.39
C LEU A 102 9.66 0.43 6.35
N GLU A 103 8.45 0.11 5.94
CA GLU A 103 7.26 0.18 6.80
C GLU A 103 6.97 -1.16 7.48
N ALA A 104 7.18 -2.26 6.79
CA ALA A 104 6.86 -3.59 7.26
C ALA A 104 7.79 -4.11 8.36
N SER A 105 9.04 -3.65 8.41
CA SER A 105 10.05 -4.10 9.38
C SER A 105 10.71 -2.92 10.08
N LYS A 106 10.35 -2.72 11.36
CA LYS A 106 10.97 -1.67 12.18
C LYS A 106 12.47 -1.86 12.35
N SER A 107 12.96 -3.09 12.51
CA SER A 107 14.38 -3.38 12.61
C SER A 107 15.13 -3.04 11.31
N PHE A 108 14.56 -3.40 10.16
CA PHE A 108 15.12 -3.02 8.85
C PHE A 108 15.11 -1.50 8.66
N ALA A 109 14.02 -0.83 8.99
CA ALA A 109 13.95 0.64 8.91
C ALA A 109 15.02 1.31 9.79
N LYS A 110 15.22 0.81 11.02
CA LYS A 110 16.25 1.32 11.94
C LYS A 110 17.65 1.13 11.39
N GLN A 111 17.92 -0.02 10.74
CA GLN A 111 19.22 -0.26 10.10
C GLN A 111 19.46 0.71 8.95
N VAL A 112 18.45 0.89 8.06
CA VAL A 112 18.57 1.84 6.94
C VAL A 112 18.76 3.28 7.44
N MET A 113 18.06 3.68 8.50
CA MET A 113 18.22 5.00 9.11
C MET A 113 19.64 5.19 9.68
N ALA A 114 20.20 4.16 10.33
CA ALA A 114 21.56 4.19 10.86
C ALA A 114 22.58 4.33 9.74
N ASP A 115 22.47 3.52 8.68
CA ASP A 115 23.36 3.52 7.52
C ASP A 115 23.31 4.87 6.75
N ALA A 116 22.13 5.51 6.74
CA ALA A 116 21.92 6.79 6.08
C ALA A 116 22.19 8.01 7.00
N GLY A 117 22.55 7.83 8.26
CA GLY A 117 22.77 8.92 9.23
C GLY A 117 21.50 9.69 9.58
N VAL A 118 20.31 9.07 9.45
CA VAL A 118 19.03 9.70 9.77
C VAL A 118 18.78 9.64 11.28
N ALA A 119 18.54 10.81 11.88
CA ALA A 119 18.23 10.92 13.31
C ALA A 119 16.91 10.21 13.63
N THR A 120 16.95 9.32 14.62
CA THR A 120 15.78 8.58 15.09
C THR A 120 15.93 8.22 16.57
N ALA A 121 14.83 7.88 17.24
CA ALA A 121 14.89 7.41 18.62
C ALA A 121 15.74 6.14 18.73
N ARG A 122 16.40 5.96 19.89
CA ARG A 122 17.11 4.71 20.20
C ARG A 122 16.15 3.53 20.08
N ALA A 123 16.65 2.40 19.62
CA ALA A 123 15.88 1.19 19.47
C ALA A 123 16.77 -0.04 19.63
N PHE A 124 16.20 -1.05 20.25
CA PHE A 124 16.84 -2.36 20.43
C PHE A 124 15.98 -3.43 19.77
N THR A 125 16.62 -4.34 19.05
CA THR A 125 15.95 -5.53 18.52
C THR A 125 16.21 -6.68 19.47
N CYS A 126 15.20 -7.06 20.26
CA CYS A 126 15.30 -8.11 21.27
C CYS A 126 14.57 -9.36 20.79
N THR A 127 15.17 -10.53 20.96
CA THR A 127 14.60 -11.85 20.64
C THR A 127 14.46 -12.75 21.87
N THR A 128 15.00 -12.31 23.03
CA THR A 128 14.89 -12.99 24.34
C THR A 128 14.52 -11.99 25.42
N MET A 129 14.01 -12.49 26.55
CA MET A 129 13.66 -11.65 27.71
C MET A 129 14.91 -10.98 28.30
N ASP A 130 16.01 -11.70 28.42
CA ASP A 130 17.27 -11.14 28.93
C ASP A 130 17.74 -9.91 28.12
N GLN A 131 17.55 -9.96 26.79
CA GLN A 131 17.84 -8.82 25.92
C GLN A 131 16.86 -7.64 26.16
N VAL A 132 15.60 -7.91 26.49
CA VAL A 132 14.63 -6.87 26.84
C VAL A 132 15.03 -6.20 28.16
N GLU A 133 15.41 -6.98 29.18
CA GLU A 133 15.85 -6.45 30.47
C GLU A 133 17.11 -5.58 30.29
N ALA A 134 18.12 -6.08 29.57
CA ALA A 134 19.33 -5.30 29.27
C ALA A 134 19.02 -4.00 28.50
N ALA A 135 18.07 -4.02 27.56
CA ALA A 135 17.66 -2.84 26.82
C ALA A 135 16.98 -1.80 27.71
N PHE A 136 16.21 -2.24 28.70
CA PHE A 136 15.59 -1.33 29.69
C PHE A 136 16.62 -0.58 30.55
N ASP A 137 17.72 -1.25 30.90
CA ASP A 137 18.79 -0.65 31.69
C ASP A 137 19.59 0.42 30.91
N GLU A 138 19.52 0.35 29.56
CA GLU A 138 20.22 1.28 28.66
C GLU A 138 19.34 2.48 28.21
N LEU A 139 18.01 2.40 28.35
CA LEU A 139 17.06 3.46 27.93
C LEU A 139 16.86 4.51 29.00
#